data_a7d6bdd51f3aeff5efccb5b4dda1dadc
#
_entry.id   a7d6bdd51f3aeff5efccb5b4dda1dadc
#
_cell.length_a   1.000
_cell.length_b   1.000
_cell.length_c   1.000
_cell.angle_alpha   90.00
_cell.angle_beta   90.00
_cell.angle_gamma   90.00
#
_symmetry.space_group_name_H-M   'P 1'
#
loop_
_entity.id
_entity.type
_entity.pdbx_description
1 polymer ?
#
loop_
_entity_poly.entity_id
_entity_poly.type
_entity_poly.pdbx_seq_one_letter_code
_entity_poly.pdbx_strand_id
1 'polypeptide(L)'
;MTTLSELNSHPRDSLIKFNSRRHSYSTGKSAYLRSVTKIVSELFSSFDADNIISKMKASHKWADSKYYGMSSKQIKQLWNSNGREARVAGTKIHDQIEKYCNGEEIEAEED
;
A
#
# COMPACT_ATOMS: atom_id res chain seq x y z
N MET A 1 -16.38 8.47 24.14
CA MET A 1 -16.63 8.85 22.73
C MET A 1 -16.67 7.59 21.89
N THR A 2 -17.65 7.47 21.04
CA THR A 2 -17.83 6.26 20.19
C THR A 2 -16.88 6.32 18.99
N THR A 3 -16.11 5.26 18.78
CA THR A 3 -15.18 5.14 17.63
C THR A 3 -15.93 4.80 16.35
N LEU A 4 -15.28 5.00 15.21
CA LEU A 4 -15.83 4.59 13.90
C LEU A 4 -16.09 3.08 13.84
N SER A 5 -15.22 2.29 14.44
CA SER A 5 -15.39 0.83 14.50
C SER A 5 -16.65 0.43 15.29
N GLU A 6 -16.93 1.12 16.39
CA GLU A 6 -18.15 0.88 17.19
C GLU A 6 -19.40 1.31 16.45
N LEU A 7 -19.36 2.50 15.79
CA LEU A 7 -20.48 3.01 14.99
C LEU A 7 -20.84 2.12 13.81
N ASN A 8 -19.87 1.50 13.20
CA ASN A 8 -20.02 0.66 12.00
C ASN A 8 -19.88 -0.83 12.31
N SER A 9 -20.00 -1.22 13.57
CA SER A 9 -19.86 -2.61 13.99
C SER A 9 -20.93 -3.51 13.33
N HIS A 10 -20.52 -4.73 13.02
CA HIS A 10 -21.39 -5.77 12.47
C HIS A 10 -21.32 -7.03 13.34
N PRO A 11 -22.41 -7.78 13.53
CA PRO A 11 -22.37 -9.00 14.34
C PRO A 11 -21.35 -10.04 13.91
N ARG A 12 -20.95 -10.03 12.64
CA ARG A 12 -19.91 -10.92 12.09
C ARG A 12 -18.48 -10.49 12.38
N ASP A 13 -18.24 -9.29 12.88
CA ASP A 13 -16.87 -8.77 13.13
C ASP A 13 -16.12 -9.66 14.11
N SER A 14 -16.79 -10.16 15.14
CA SER A 14 -16.19 -11.08 16.10
C SER A 14 -15.79 -12.44 15.54
N LEU A 15 -16.34 -12.83 14.39
CA LEU A 15 -16.02 -14.08 13.71
C LEU A 15 -14.77 -13.99 12.83
N ILE A 16 -14.35 -12.78 12.47
CA ILE A 16 -13.22 -12.53 11.59
C ILE A 16 -11.96 -12.35 12.42
N LYS A 17 -10.94 -13.15 12.13
CA LYS A 17 -9.61 -13.01 12.73
C LYS A 17 -8.63 -12.48 11.69
N PHE A 18 -7.88 -11.47 12.08
CA PHE A 18 -6.84 -10.88 11.25
C PHE A 18 -5.46 -11.24 11.79
N ASN A 19 -4.60 -11.75 10.92
CA ASN A 19 -3.20 -12.00 11.21
C ASN A 19 -2.35 -10.91 10.51
N SER A 20 -1.85 -9.97 11.30
CA SER A 20 -1.08 -8.83 10.78
C SER A 20 0.25 -9.23 10.14
N ARG A 21 0.90 -10.28 10.66
CA ARG A 21 2.17 -10.76 10.12
C ARG A 21 2.03 -11.33 8.71
N ARG A 22 0.96 -12.08 8.46
CA ARG A 22 0.68 -12.70 7.16
C ARG A 22 -0.26 -11.87 6.30
N HIS A 23 -0.81 -10.80 6.83
CA HIS A 23 -1.88 -10.01 6.23
C HIS A 23 -3.02 -10.90 5.72
N SER A 24 -3.49 -11.78 6.57
CA SER A 24 -4.51 -12.78 6.23
C SER A 24 -5.72 -12.69 7.16
N TYR A 25 -6.86 -13.05 6.60
CA TYR A 25 -8.13 -13.08 7.30
C TYR A 25 -8.65 -14.50 7.37
N SER A 26 -9.25 -14.86 8.50
CA SER A 26 -9.88 -16.17 8.70
C SER A 26 -11.14 -16.07 9.52
N THR A 27 -12.02 -17.05 9.36
CA THR A 27 -13.18 -17.27 10.23
C THR A 27 -13.11 -18.67 10.84
N GLY A 28 -13.93 -18.95 11.83
CA GLY A 28 -13.99 -20.28 12.42
C GLY A 28 -14.37 -21.41 11.45
N LYS A 29 -14.95 -21.07 10.31
CA LYS A 29 -15.39 -22.01 9.25
C LYS A 29 -14.46 -22.05 8.04
N SER A 30 -13.67 -21.01 7.83
CA SER A 30 -12.75 -20.91 6.68
C SER A 30 -11.45 -20.26 7.11
N ALA A 31 -10.34 -20.91 6.81
CA ALA A 31 -8.99 -20.41 7.05
C ALA A 31 -8.51 -19.42 5.97
N TYR A 32 -9.22 -19.31 4.86
CA TYR A 32 -8.78 -18.54 3.69
C TYR A 32 -9.89 -17.61 3.21
N LEU A 33 -9.90 -16.40 3.79
CA LEU A 33 -10.65 -15.30 3.23
C LEU A 33 -9.73 -14.45 2.37
N ARG A 34 -10.21 -14.02 1.22
CA ARG A 34 -9.48 -13.15 0.32
C ARG A 34 -9.98 -11.72 0.50
N SER A 35 -9.05 -10.77 0.69
CA SER A 35 -9.40 -9.35 0.68
C SER A 35 -9.80 -8.90 -0.72
N VAL A 36 -10.60 -7.84 -0.81
CA VAL A 36 -10.99 -7.25 -2.11
C VAL A 36 -9.76 -6.82 -2.91
N THR A 37 -8.77 -6.21 -2.26
CA THR A 37 -7.52 -5.80 -2.92
C THR A 37 -6.75 -6.97 -3.51
N LYS A 38 -6.72 -8.12 -2.83
CA LYS A 38 -6.09 -9.33 -3.36
C LYS A 38 -6.83 -9.87 -4.58
N ILE A 39 -8.15 -9.91 -4.54
CA ILE A 39 -8.97 -10.34 -5.69
C ILE A 39 -8.73 -9.42 -6.89
N VAL A 40 -8.75 -8.11 -6.67
CA VAL A 40 -8.50 -7.11 -7.73
C VAL A 40 -7.09 -7.28 -8.31
N SER A 41 -6.07 -7.49 -7.47
CA SER A 41 -4.70 -7.67 -7.93
C SER A 41 -4.49 -8.89 -8.82
N GLU A 42 -5.31 -9.94 -8.66
CA GLU A 42 -5.25 -11.14 -9.50
C GLU A 42 -5.82 -10.92 -10.91
N LEU A 43 -6.64 -9.87 -11.10
CA LEU A 43 -7.18 -9.50 -12.40
C LEU A 43 -6.19 -8.72 -13.27
N PHE A 44 -5.12 -8.23 -12.69
CA PHE A 44 -4.10 -7.43 -13.38
C PHE A 44 -2.75 -8.16 -13.35
N SER A 45 -1.98 -7.99 -14.42
CA SER A 45 -0.59 -8.46 -14.45
C SER A 45 0.25 -7.72 -13.42
N SER A 46 1.18 -8.42 -12.79
CA SER A 46 2.12 -7.81 -11.86
C SER A 46 3.08 -6.86 -12.60
N PHE A 47 3.50 -5.82 -11.89
CA PHE A 47 4.48 -4.86 -12.39
C PHE A 47 5.84 -5.54 -12.56
N ASP A 48 6.35 -5.56 -13.80
CA ASP A 48 7.67 -6.06 -14.13
C ASP A 48 8.63 -4.90 -14.41
N ALA A 49 9.41 -4.53 -13.39
CA ALA A 49 10.34 -3.43 -13.46
C ALA A 49 11.42 -3.64 -14.53
N ASP A 50 11.94 -4.85 -14.67
CA ASP A 50 13.00 -5.17 -15.65
C ASP A 50 12.51 -4.97 -17.08
N ASN A 51 11.30 -5.39 -17.39
CA ASN A 51 10.70 -5.21 -18.71
C ASN A 51 10.48 -3.72 -19.03
N ILE A 52 9.98 -2.96 -18.07
CA ILE A 52 9.75 -1.51 -18.24
C ILE A 52 11.07 -0.78 -18.43
N ILE A 53 12.09 -1.08 -17.64
CA ILE A 53 13.42 -0.47 -17.76
C ILE A 53 14.05 -0.82 -19.12
N SER A 54 13.93 -2.05 -19.58
CA SER A 54 14.41 -2.47 -20.89
C SER A 54 13.73 -1.70 -22.03
N LYS A 55 12.42 -1.49 -21.95
CA LYS A 55 11.67 -0.67 -22.91
C LYS A 55 12.09 0.79 -22.87
N MET A 56 12.33 1.35 -21.70
CA MET A 56 12.82 2.73 -21.56
C MET A 56 14.20 2.90 -22.21
N LYS A 57 15.12 1.98 -21.95
CA LYS A 57 16.48 2.02 -22.52
C LYS A 57 16.49 1.84 -24.04
N ALA A 58 15.54 1.10 -24.59
CA ALA A 58 15.38 0.91 -26.04
C ALA A 58 14.67 2.09 -26.72
N SER A 59 14.07 2.99 -25.97
CA SER A 59 13.38 4.16 -26.51
C SER A 59 14.36 5.20 -27.05
N HIS A 60 14.00 5.87 -28.15
CA HIS A 60 14.76 7.00 -28.69
C HIS A 60 14.79 8.21 -27.73
N LYS A 61 13.88 8.26 -26.76
CA LYS A 61 13.85 9.30 -25.72
C LYS A 61 14.72 8.97 -24.50
N TRP A 62 15.45 7.88 -24.52
CA TRP A 62 16.28 7.45 -23.38
C TRP A 62 17.29 8.52 -22.98
N ALA A 63 17.96 9.17 -23.92
CA ALA A 63 18.94 10.22 -23.65
C ALA A 63 18.34 11.46 -22.95
N ASP A 64 17.05 11.71 -23.15
CA ASP A 64 16.31 12.81 -22.50
C ASP A 64 15.62 12.40 -21.20
N SER A 65 15.75 11.12 -20.81
CA SER A 65 15.16 10.59 -19.60
C SER A 65 15.93 11.03 -18.35
N LYS A 66 15.21 11.30 -17.27
CA LYS A 66 15.82 11.53 -15.95
C LYS A 66 16.63 10.35 -15.42
N TYR A 67 16.43 9.18 -15.98
CA TYR A 67 17.15 7.93 -15.63
C TYR A 67 18.36 7.67 -16.52
N TYR A 68 18.64 8.56 -17.48
CA TYR A 68 19.76 8.39 -18.41
C TYR A 68 21.09 8.21 -17.66
N GLY A 69 21.85 7.19 -18.07
CA GLY A 69 23.12 6.84 -17.42
C GLY A 69 22.98 5.97 -16.16
N MET A 70 21.77 5.71 -15.69
CA MET A 70 21.53 4.84 -14.53
C MET A 70 21.47 3.36 -14.95
N SER A 71 22.04 2.48 -14.12
CA SER A 71 21.86 1.04 -14.28
C SER A 71 20.44 0.61 -13.89
N SER A 72 20.00 -0.55 -14.35
CA SER A 72 18.71 -1.13 -13.96
C SER A 72 18.58 -1.26 -12.44
N LYS A 73 19.66 -1.65 -11.77
CA LYS A 73 19.70 -1.76 -10.30
C LYS A 73 19.49 -0.41 -9.63
N GLN A 74 20.12 0.66 -10.11
CA GLN A 74 19.96 2.01 -9.58
C GLN A 74 18.54 2.54 -9.76
N ILE A 75 17.93 2.30 -10.92
CA ILE A 75 16.54 2.70 -11.19
C ILE A 75 15.58 1.96 -10.26
N LYS A 76 15.75 0.65 -10.07
CA LYS A 76 14.93 -0.14 -9.15
C LYS A 76 15.07 0.32 -7.70
N GLN A 77 16.30 0.64 -7.27
CA GLN A 77 16.53 1.16 -5.92
C GLN A 77 15.84 2.51 -5.72
N LEU A 78 15.90 3.39 -6.70
CA LEU A 78 15.21 4.68 -6.67
C LEU A 78 13.68 4.49 -6.57
N TRP A 79 13.11 3.64 -7.40
CA TRP A 79 11.68 3.36 -7.35
C TRP A 79 11.24 2.73 -6.04
N ASN A 80 12.02 1.80 -5.49
CA ASN A 80 11.73 1.19 -4.19
C ASN A 80 11.79 2.21 -3.06
N SER A 81 12.78 3.10 -3.07
CA SER A 81 12.93 4.18 -2.10
C SER A 81 11.73 5.15 -2.15
N ASN A 82 11.39 5.62 -3.36
CA ASN A 82 10.22 6.51 -3.55
C ASN A 82 8.91 5.85 -3.12
N GLY A 83 8.73 4.58 -3.46
CA GLY A 83 7.55 3.81 -3.05
C GLY A 83 7.47 3.62 -1.54
N ARG A 84 8.60 3.41 -0.88
CA ARG A 84 8.69 3.30 0.58
C ARG A 84 8.32 4.62 1.26
N GLU A 85 8.88 5.72 0.81
CA GLU A 85 8.57 7.06 1.33
C GLU A 85 7.09 7.38 1.17
N ALA A 86 6.52 7.10 0.00
CA ALA A 86 5.10 7.29 -0.26
C ALA A 86 4.21 6.44 0.65
N ARG A 87 4.58 5.18 0.90
CA ARG A 87 3.83 4.30 1.82
C ARG A 87 3.89 4.79 3.26
N VAL A 88 5.06 5.21 3.72
CA VAL A 88 5.24 5.73 5.09
C VAL A 88 4.41 7.00 5.28
N ALA A 89 4.49 7.94 4.35
CA ALA A 89 3.70 9.18 4.38
C ALA A 89 2.19 8.89 4.31
N GLY A 90 1.76 8.00 3.44
CA GLY A 90 0.36 7.60 3.30
C GLY A 90 -0.18 6.95 4.57
N THR A 91 0.55 6.03 5.18
CA THR A 91 0.18 5.38 6.44
C THR A 91 0.01 6.40 7.56
N LYS A 92 0.91 7.37 7.66
CA LYS A 92 0.85 8.44 8.65
C LYS A 92 -0.39 9.32 8.47
N ILE A 93 -0.68 9.74 7.25
CA ILE A 93 -1.86 10.54 6.93
C ILE A 93 -3.15 9.77 7.25
N HIS A 94 -3.24 8.51 6.87
CA HIS A 94 -4.39 7.64 7.19
C HIS A 94 -4.60 7.51 8.70
N ASP A 95 -3.53 7.30 9.46
CA ASP A 95 -3.58 7.21 10.92
C ASP A 95 -4.10 8.52 11.55
N GLN A 96 -3.62 9.66 11.08
CA GLN A 96 -4.08 10.98 11.56
C GLN A 96 -5.56 11.23 11.23
N ILE A 97 -6.00 10.87 10.03
CA ILE A 97 -7.41 11.01 9.64
C ILE A 97 -8.29 10.12 10.51
N GLU A 98 -7.88 8.88 10.75
CA GLU A 98 -8.62 7.94 11.61
C GLU A 98 -8.73 8.47 13.04
N LYS A 99 -7.64 8.95 13.62
CA LYS A 99 -7.62 9.58 14.94
C LYS A 99 -8.56 10.79 15.00
N TYR A 100 -8.48 11.68 14.03
CA TYR A 100 -9.36 12.84 13.94
C TYR A 100 -10.85 12.43 13.90
N CYS A 101 -11.19 11.46 13.05
CA CYS A 101 -12.56 10.95 12.93
C CYS A 101 -13.05 10.26 14.20
N ASN A 102 -12.14 9.69 15.00
CA ASN A 102 -12.45 9.09 16.31
C ASN A 102 -12.46 10.12 17.46
N GLY A 103 -12.24 11.40 17.14
CA GLY A 103 -12.23 12.48 18.13
C GLY A 103 -10.98 12.54 19.00
N GLU A 104 -9.90 11.89 18.58
CA GLU A 104 -8.60 11.96 19.24
C GLU A 104 -7.85 13.24 18.83
N GLU A 105 -6.98 13.71 19.71
CA GLU A 105 -6.08 14.80 19.37
C GLU A 105 -5.02 14.33 18.38
N ILE A 106 -4.78 15.14 17.36
CA ILE A 106 -3.72 14.89 16.38
C ILE A 106 -2.62 15.93 16.55
N GLU A 107 -1.38 15.48 16.47
CA GLU A 107 -0.24 16.37 16.43
C GLU A 107 -0.19 17.04 15.05
N ALA A 108 -0.26 18.39 15.04
CA ALA A 108 0.02 19.13 13.82
C ALA A 108 1.52 19.02 13.53
N GLU A 109 1.89 18.61 12.33
CA GLU A 109 3.27 18.76 11.89
C GLU A 109 3.52 20.26 11.66
N GLU A 110 4.46 20.81 12.39
CA GLU A 110 5.02 22.10 12.04
C GLU A 110 5.85 21.91 10.76
N ASP A 111 5.50 22.65 9.73
CA ASP A 111 6.27 22.73 8.46
C ASP A 111 7.67 23.31 8.69
#